data_8f2cc34a792a8af2b0f256cb91bb29db
#
_entry.id   8f2cc34a792a8af2b0f256cb91bb29db
#
_cell.length_a   1.000
_cell.length_b   1.000
_cell.length_c   1.000
_cell.angle_alpha   90.00
_cell.angle_beta   90.00
_cell.angle_gamma   90.00
#
_symmetry.space_group_name_H-M   'P 1'
#
loop_
_entity.id
_entity.type
_entity.pdbx_description
1 polymer ?
#
loop_
_entity_poly.entity_id
_entity_poly.type
_entity_poly.pdbx_seq_one_letter_code
_entity_poly.pdbx_strand_id
1 'polypeptide(L)'
;MIETPYLLFLGDAPDALAAKVAQGIKDWRPEASLGQYRMDGCNADMGLPDMTILQAVDSGCKTLVIGVANRGGVISDAWKTVLVEALDAGMDIASGLHNLLGEESILVQAAERNGKTLHDVRIPTIEYPIANGKKRSGKRCLAVGTDCSVGKMYTGIAMEREMVDR
;
A
#
# COMPACT_ATOMS: atom_id res chain seq x y z
N MET A 1 -6.45 7.32 9.92
CA MET A 1 -5.07 6.73 9.86
C MET A 1 -5.26 5.25 9.56
N ILE A 2 -4.43 4.64 8.70
CA ILE A 2 -4.53 3.21 8.38
C ILE A 2 -3.97 2.42 9.56
N GLU A 3 -4.75 1.47 10.07
CA GLU A 3 -4.39 0.71 11.28
C GLU A 3 -3.33 -0.34 10.99
N THR A 4 -2.34 -0.45 11.85
CA THR A 4 -1.26 -1.47 11.83
C THR A 4 -1.57 -2.59 12.81
N PRO A 5 -0.96 -3.80 12.68
CA PRO A 5 0.01 -4.23 11.67
C PRO A 5 -0.62 -4.57 10.31
N TYR A 6 0.23 -4.65 9.28
CA TYR A 6 -0.16 -4.92 7.91
C TYR A 6 0.15 -6.36 7.47
N LEU A 7 -0.77 -6.92 6.68
CA LEU A 7 -0.49 -8.01 5.76
C LEU A 7 -0.21 -7.41 4.38
N LEU A 8 0.99 -7.63 3.82
CA LEU A 8 1.35 -7.13 2.50
C LEU A 8 0.87 -8.09 1.41
N PHE A 9 -0.11 -7.66 0.63
CA PHE A 9 -0.63 -8.45 -0.48
C PHE A 9 0.26 -8.29 -1.72
N LEU A 10 0.90 -9.38 -2.14
CA LEU A 10 1.77 -9.42 -3.32
C LEU A 10 1.04 -9.97 -4.56
N GLY A 11 -0.20 -10.47 -4.38
CA GLY A 11 -0.99 -11.03 -5.48
C GLY A 11 -0.22 -12.09 -6.25
N ASP A 12 -0.29 -12.02 -7.56
CA ASP A 12 0.42 -12.82 -8.56
C ASP A 12 1.61 -12.05 -9.17
N ALA A 13 2.27 -11.18 -8.40
CA ALA A 13 3.36 -10.35 -8.87
C ALA A 13 4.44 -11.17 -9.57
N PRO A 14 4.78 -10.86 -10.84
CA PRO A 14 5.73 -11.63 -11.63
C PRO A 14 7.19 -11.47 -11.15
N ASP A 15 7.49 -10.41 -10.41
CA ASP A 15 8.82 -10.10 -9.91
C ASP A 15 8.76 -9.08 -8.76
N ALA A 16 9.91 -8.84 -8.13
CA ALA A 16 10.05 -7.88 -7.03
C ALA A 16 9.76 -6.42 -7.46
N LEU A 17 9.98 -6.06 -8.72
CA LEU A 17 9.71 -4.71 -9.21
C LEU A 17 8.20 -4.42 -9.25
N ALA A 18 7.38 -5.42 -9.61
CA ALA A 18 5.93 -5.31 -9.54
C ALA A 18 5.45 -5.12 -8.09
N ALA A 19 6.16 -5.70 -7.11
CA ALA A 19 5.85 -5.60 -5.68
C ALA A 19 6.61 -4.47 -4.95
N LYS A 20 7.11 -3.46 -5.68
CA LYS A 20 7.89 -2.35 -5.12
C LYS A 20 7.18 -1.54 -4.03
N VAL A 21 5.86 -1.51 -4.02
CA VAL A 21 5.08 -0.84 -2.97
C VAL A 21 5.22 -1.60 -1.65
N ALA A 22 5.05 -2.93 -1.68
CA ALA A 22 5.28 -3.79 -0.51
C ALA A 22 6.73 -3.66 -0.01
N GLN A 23 7.71 -3.69 -0.92
CA GLN A 23 9.11 -3.50 -0.56
C GLN A 23 9.33 -2.15 0.13
N GLY A 24 8.73 -1.07 -0.40
CA GLY A 24 8.83 0.25 0.23
C GLY A 24 8.25 0.30 1.63
N ILE A 25 7.10 -0.32 1.85
CA ILE A 25 6.48 -0.38 3.19
C ILE A 25 7.38 -1.16 4.16
N LYS A 26 7.87 -2.33 3.75
CA LYS A 26 8.79 -3.13 4.56
C LYS A 26 10.07 -2.38 4.91
N ASP A 27 10.68 -1.67 3.96
CA ASP A 27 11.95 -0.97 4.16
C ASP A 27 11.82 0.23 5.11
N TRP A 28 10.69 0.95 5.03
CA TRP A 28 10.49 2.20 5.78
C TRP A 28 9.61 2.06 7.02
N ARG A 29 8.82 0.99 7.10
CA ARG A 29 7.93 0.69 8.23
C ARG A 29 7.96 -0.81 8.56
N PRO A 30 9.17 -1.37 8.81
CA PRO A 30 9.32 -2.82 9.08
C PRO A 30 8.49 -3.27 10.28
N GLU A 31 8.36 -2.41 11.30
CA GLU A 31 7.57 -2.67 12.51
C GLU A 31 6.06 -2.81 12.24
N ALA A 32 5.59 -2.27 11.13
CA ALA A 32 4.19 -2.35 10.74
C ALA A 32 3.90 -3.55 9.82
N SER A 33 4.91 -4.21 9.26
CA SER A 33 4.78 -5.28 8.26
C SER A 33 4.92 -6.65 8.92
N LEU A 34 3.80 -7.32 9.19
CA LEU A 34 3.81 -8.57 9.96
C LEU A 34 3.99 -9.80 9.07
N GLY A 35 3.45 -9.78 7.87
CA GLY A 35 3.51 -10.90 6.92
C GLY A 35 3.23 -10.47 5.50
N GLN A 36 3.31 -11.44 4.59
CA GLN A 36 2.98 -11.28 3.18
C GLN A 36 1.96 -12.34 2.75
N TYR A 37 1.11 -11.99 1.79
CA TYR A 37 0.19 -12.90 1.13
C TYR A 37 0.56 -13.01 -0.34
N ARG A 38 0.88 -14.22 -0.78
CA ARG A 38 1.24 -14.54 -2.17
C ARG A 38 0.19 -15.48 -2.78
N MET A 39 -0.30 -15.13 -3.96
CA MET A 39 -1.15 -16.00 -4.75
C MET A 39 -0.31 -16.99 -5.56
N ASP A 40 -0.96 -18.02 -6.11
CA ASP A 40 -0.30 -18.93 -7.04
C ASP A 40 0.32 -18.16 -8.22
N GLY A 41 1.56 -18.49 -8.56
CA GLY A 41 2.33 -17.84 -9.62
C GLY A 41 3.06 -16.56 -9.18
N CYS A 42 2.95 -16.13 -7.93
CA CYS A 42 3.70 -15.01 -7.41
C CYS A 42 5.19 -15.32 -7.29
N ASN A 43 6.03 -14.54 -7.98
CA ASN A 43 7.49 -14.64 -7.92
C ASN A 43 8.14 -13.57 -7.04
N ALA A 44 7.35 -12.64 -6.50
CA ALA A 44 7.83 -11.66 -5.54
C ALA A 44 7.90 -12.26 -4.13
N ASP A 45 8.91 -11.86 -3.37
CA ASP A 45 9.09 -12.25 -1.97
C ASP A 45 9.72 -11.08 -1.20
N MET A 46 9.07 -10.65 -0.15
CA MET A 46 9.57 -9.58 0.73
C MET A 46 10.40 -10.13 1.90
N GLY A 47 10.59 -11.45 1.98
CA GLY A 47 11.27 -12.09 3.11
C GLY A 47 10.50 -11.94 4.43
N LEU A 48 9.19 -11.79 4.34
CA LEU A 48 8.26 -11.85 5.47
C LEU A 48 7.61 -13.23 5.54
N PRO A 49 7.06 -13.65 6.69
CA PRO A 49 6.27 -14.88 6.77
C PRO A 49 5.12 -14.88 5.77
N ASP A 50 4.98 -15.95 4.97
CA ASP A 50 3.78 -16.18 4.17
C ASP A 50 2.63 -16.54 5.08
N MET A 51 1.51 -15.85 4.94
CA MET A 51 0.32 -16.03 5.78
C MET A 51 -0.93 -16.20 4.93
N THR A 52 -1.82 -17.08 5.35
CA THR A 52 -3.22 -17.05 4.91
C THR A 52 -3.94 -15.87 5.57
N ILE A 53 -5.12 -15.51 5.05
CA ILE A 53 -5.94 -14.43 5.65
C ILE A 53 -6.23 -14.71 7.12
N LEU A 54 -6.63 -15.95 7.46
CA LEU A 54 -6.93 -16.32 8.85
C LEU A 54 -5.70 -16.25 9.75
N GLN A 55 -4.54 -16.73 9.29
CA GLN A 55 -3.27 -16.63 10.04
C GLN A 55 -2.88 -15.17 10.29
N ALA A 56 -3.09 -14.29 9.33
CA ALA A 56 -2.81 -12.87 9.48
C ALA A 56 -3.72 -12.22 10.54
N VAL A 57 -5.02 -12.53 10.52
CA VAL A 57 -5.97 -12.05 11.53
C VAL A 57 -5.62 -12.56 12.92
N ASP A 58 -5.34 -13.86 13.06
CA ASP A 58 -4.94 -14.49 14.32
C ASP A 58 -3.62 -13.89 14.86
N SER A 59 -2.73 -13.47 13.97
CA SER A 59 -1.48 -12.78 14.30
C SER A 59 -1.68 -11.29 14.62
N GLY A 60 -2.89 -10.76 14.48
CA GLY A 60 -3.26 -9.40 14.84
C GLY A 60 -3.18 -8.37 13.70
N CYS A 61 -3.00 -8.78 12.43
CA CYS A 61 -3.06 -7.87 11.29
C CYS A 61 -4.39 -7.13 11.26
N LYS A 62 -4.33 -5.81 11.04
CA LYS A 62 -5.50 -4.93 10.98
C LYS A 62 -5.87 -4.54 9.55
N THR A 63 -4.87 -4.40 8.70
CA THR A 63 -5.08 -3.96 7.31
C THR A 63 -4.31 -4.85 6.34
N LEU A 64 -4.98 -5.31 5.29
CA LEU A 64 -4.34 -5.87 4.11
C LEU A 64 -3.98 -4.71 3.18
N VAL A 65 -2.69 -4.56 2.84
CA VAL A 65 -2.20 -3.50 1.95
C VAL A 65 -1.82 -4.08 0.61
N ILE A 66 -2.43 -3.60 -0.47
CA ILE A 66 -2.06 -4.00 -1.83
C ILE A 66 -0.67 -3.45 -2.15
N GLY A 67 0.32 -4.33 -2.12
CA GLY A 67 1.73 -4.01 -2.28
C GLY A 67 2.24 -4.06 -3.72
N VAL A 68 1.34 -4.28 -4.68
CA VAL A 68 1.65 -4.44 -6.10
C VAL A 68 1.38 -3.16 -6.87
N ALA A 69 2.22 -2.90 -7.87
CA ALA A 69 2.03 -1.84 -8.86
C ALA A 69 2.01 -2.48 -10.26
N ASN A 70 0.88 -3.03 -10.67
CA ASN A 70 0.69 -3.65 -11.96
C ASN A 70 0.41 -2.61 -13.07
N ARG A 71 0.53 -3.04 -14.34
CA ARG A 71 0.18 -2.19 -15.48
C ARG A 71 -1.31 -1.88 -15.47
N GLY A 72 -1.65 -0.60 -15.59
CA GLY A 72 -3.03 -0.12 -15.54
C GLY A 72 -3.62 0.02 -14.14
N GLY A 73 -2.96 -0.48 -13.11
CA GLY A 73 -3.43 -0.40 -11.72
C GLY A 73 -4.77 -1.10 -11.50
N VAL A 74 -4.99 -2.24 -12.18
CA VAL A 74 -6.26 -2.99 -12.21
C VAL A 74 -6.33 -4.00 -11.07
N ILE A 75 -7.51 -4.12 -10.46
CA ILE A 75 -7.84 -5.16 -9.48
C ILE A 75 -8.55 -6.29 -10.22
N SER A 76 -7.87 -7.45 -10.36
CA SER A 76 -8.44 -8.62 -11.05
C SER A 76 -9.53 -9.29 -10.21
N ASP A 77 -10.39 -10.09 -10.84
CA ASP A 77 -11.45 -10.82 -10.12
C ASP A 77 -10.87 -11.85 -9.13
N ALA A 78 -9.72 -12.44 -9.45
CA ALA A 78 -9.01 -13.30 -8.53
C ALA A 78 -8.54 -12.54 -7.27
N TRP A 79 -8.04 -11.32 -7.45
CA TRP A 79 -7.69 -10.47 -6.31
C TRP A 79 -8.93 -10.06 -5.51
N LYS A 80 -10.05 -9.70 -6.16
CA LYS A 80 -11.30 -9.34 -5.47
C LYS A 80 -11.76 -10.44 -4.54
N THR A 81 -11.61 -11.71 -4.93
CA THR A 81 -11.97 -12.86 -4.08
C THR A 81 -11.17 -12.83 -2.77
N VAL A 82 -9.85 -12.65 -2.84
CA VAL A 82 -9.00 -12.59 -1.64
C VAL A 82 -9.28 -11.34 -0.80
N LEU A 83 -9.51 -10.20 -1.45
CA LEU A 83 -9.82 -8.95 -0.75
C LEU A 83 -11.17 -9.04 0.00
N VAL A 84 -12.18 -9.70 -0.59
CA VAL A 84 -13.44 -9.98 0.10
C VAL A 84 -13.22 -10.91 1.29
N GLU A 85 -12.42 -11.97 1.15
CA GLU A 85 -12.05 -12.85 2.26
C GLU A 85 -11.40 -12.08 3.41
N ALA A 86 -10.51 -11.14 3.10
CA ALA A 86 -9.85 -10.30 4.11
C ALA A 86 -10.84 -9.37 4.84
N LEU A 87 -11.77 -8.76 4.10
CA LEU A 87 -12.85 -7.94 4.69
C LEU A 87 -13.75 -8.78 5.59
N ASP A 88 -14.15 -9.97 5.12
CA ASP A 88 -15.01 -10.89 5.89
C ASP A 88 -14.31 -11.43 7.14
N ALA A 89 -12.99 -11.58 7.09
CA ALA A 89 -12.16 -11.94 8.24
C ALA A 89 -11.89 -10.76 9.20
N GLY A 90 -12.32 -9.55 8.87
CA GLY A 90 -12.26 -8.40 9.77
C GLY A 90 -11.04 -7.48 9.59
N MET A 91 -10.37 -7.52 8.43
CA MET A 91 -9.31 -6.56 8.07
C MET A 91 -9.86 -5.41 7.22
N ASP A 92 -9.26 -4.22 7.35
CA ASP A 92 -9.40 -3.14 6.38
C ASP A 92 -8.57 -3.44 5.14
N ILE A 93 -8.87 -2.76 4.01
CA ILE A 93 -8.05 -2.84 2.79
C ILE A 93 -7.49 -1.46 2.46
N ALA A 94 -6.20 -1.41 2.08
CA ALA A 94 -5.56 -0.20 1.60
C ALA A 94 -4.94 -0.41 0.22
N SER A 95 -5.14 0.55 -0.69
CA SER A 95 -4.66 0.50 -2.08
C SER A 95 -4.12 1.83 -2.55
N GLY A 96 -2.99 1.80 -3.25
CA GLY A 96 -2.46 2.92 -4.04
C GLY A 96 -2.62 2.73 -5.54
N LEU A 97 -3.44 1.79 -6.00
CA LEU A 97 -3.69 1.53 -7.42
C LEU A 97 -4.51 2.66 -8.08
N HIS A 98 -4.57 2.66 -9.42
CA HIS A 98 -5.41 3.58 -10.17
C HIS A 98 -6.89 3.18 -10.12
N ASN A 99 -7.17 1.88 -10.13
CA ASN A 99 -8.49 1.35 -9.93
C ASN A 99 -8.82 1.48 -8.44
N LEU A 100 -9.86 2.23 -8.13
CA LEU A 100 -10.24 2.53 -6.76
C LEU A 100 -11.00 1.37 -6.14
N LEU A 101 -10.70 1.07 -4.89
CA LEU A 101 -11.44 0.07 -4.10
C LEU A 101 -12.91 0.47 -3.97
N GLY A 102 -13.17 1.76 -3.80
CA GLY A 102 -14.53 2.31 -3.68
C GLY A 102 -15.37 2.25 -4.96
N GLU A 103 -14.78 1.95 -6.12
CA GLU A 103 -15.50 1.73 -7.39
C GLU A 103 -15.88 0.25 -7.60
N GLU A 104 -15.32 -0.65 -6.80
CA GLU A 104 -15.59 -2.09 -6.88
C GLU A 104 -16.77 -2.47 -5.97
N SER A 105 -17.95 -2.60 -6.53
CA SER A 105 -19.21 -2.83 -5.79
C SER A 105 -19.14 -4.03 -4.84
N ILE A 106 -18.43 -5.09 -5.22
CA ILE A 106 -18.27 -6.29 -4.37
C ILE A 106 -17.46 -6.00 -3.13
N LEU A 107 -16.41 -5.15 -3.23
CA LEU A 107 -15.59 -4.74 -2.09
C LEU A 107 -16.34 -3.77 -1.18
N VAL A 108 -17.08 -2.82 -1.76
CA VAL A 108 -17.91 -1.88 -1.01
C VAL A 108 -18.95 -2.63 -0.16
N GLN A 109 -19.69 -3.56 -0.76
CA GLN A 109 -20.67 -4.38 -0.05
C GLN A 109 -20.04 -5.24 1.05
N ALA A 110 -18.85 -5.81 0.79
CA ALA A 110 -18.13 -6.59 1.80
C ALA A 110 -17.65 -5.71 2.96
N ALA A 111 -17.12 -4.53 2.67
CA ALA A 111 -16.71 -3.58 3.69
C ALA A 111 -17.88 -3.10 4.56
N GLU A 112 -18.98 -2.71 3.94
CA GLU A 112 -20.19 -2.24 4.64
C GLU A 112 -20.77 -3.31 5.59
N ARG A 113 -20.94 -4.57 5.11
CA ARG A 113 -21.50 -5.64 5.95
C ARG A 113 -20.64 -6.01 7.14
N ASN A 114 -19.30 -5.80 7.04
CA ASN A 114 -18.34 -6.13 8.09
C ASN A 114 -17.88 -4.91 8.91
N GLY A 115 -18.39 -3.71 8.60
CA GLY A 115 -17.99 -2.46 9.25
C GLY A 115 -16.51 -2.15 9.04
N LYS A 116 -15.96 -2.48 7.85
CA LYS A 116 -14.55 -2.28 7.49
C LYS A 116 -14.37 -1.11 6.54
N THR A 117 -13.13 -0.62 6.44
CA THR A 117 -12.79 0.57 5.66
C THR A 117 -11.97 0.21 4.43
N LEU A 118 -12.34 0.81 3.30
CA LEU A 118 -11.54 0.80 2.07
C LEU A 118 -10.73 2.10 1.99
N HIS A 119 -9.41 2.00 2.00
CA HIS A 119 -8.50 3.14 1.98
C HIS A 119 -7.89 3.32 0.58
N ASP A 120 -8.47 4.20 -0.23
CA ASP A 120 -7.91 4.61 -1.53
C ASP A 120 -6.90 5.74 -1.31
N VAL A 121 -5.63 5.39 -1.03
CA VAL A 121 -4.60 6.35 -0.60
C VAL A 121 -4.14 7.33 -1.70
N ARG A 122 -4.57 7.14 -2.94
CA ARG A 122 -4.30 8.08 -4.05
C ARG A 122 -5.24 9.26 -4.07
N ILE A 123 -6.41 9.16 -3.44
CA ILE A 123 -7.37 10.25 -3.39
C ILE A 123 -6.96 11.22 -2.28
N PRO A 124 -6.58 12.46 -2.60
CA PRO A 124 -6.29 13.44 -1.57
C PRO A 124 -7.57 13.82 -0.83
N THR A 125 -7.52 13.83 0.49
CA THR A 125 -8.64 14.28 1.35
C THR A 125 -8.74 15.81 1.44
N ILE A 126 -7.77 16.52 0.87
CA ILE A 126 -7.65 17.99 0.91
C ILE A 126 -7.35 18.47 -0.51
N GLU A 127 -8.03 19.53 -0.94
CA GLU A 127 -7.67 20.24 -2.15
C GLU A 127 -6.39 21.04 -1.94
N TYR A 128 -5.40 20.80 -2.78
CA TYR A 128 -4.15 21.54 -2.78
C TYR A 128 -4.20 22.65 -3.82
N PRO A 129 -4.08 23.95 -3.43
CA PRO A 129 -4.08 25.02 -4.40
C PRO A 129 -2.84 24.94 -5.29
N ILE A 130 -3.00 25.28 -6.55
CA ILE A 130 -1.88 25.41 -7.50
C ILE A 130 -0.89 26.43 -6.96
N ALA A 131 0.40 26.15 -7.10
CA ALA A 131 1.47 27.05 -6.68
C ALA A 131 1.32 28.43 -7.37
N ASN A 132 1.36 29.50 -6.58
CA ASN A 132 1.15 30.87 -7.04
C ASN A 132 2.47 31.67 -7.24
N GLY A 133 3.63 31.01 -7.17
CA GLY A 133 4.96 31.61 -7.31
C GLY A 133 5.42 32.47 -6.14
N LYS A 134 4.60 32.67 -5.11
CA LYS A 134 5.01 33.48 -3.94
C LYS A 134 6.10 32.79 -3.13
N LYS A 135 7.15 33.56 -2.82
CA LYS A 135 8.23 33.08 -1.95
C LYS A 135 7.67 32.77 -0.56
N ARG A 136 7.98 31.58 -0.04
CA ARG A 136 7.60 31.15 1.31
C ARG A 136 8.82 31.22 2.23
N SER A 137 8.60 31.37 3.52
CA SER A 137 9.65 31.24 4.53
C SER A 137 10.13 29.80 4.70
N GLY A 138 11.33 29.63 5.22
CA GLY A 138 11.94 28.33 5.48
C GLY A 138 12.70 27.75 4.28
N LYS A 139 13.64 26.89 4.60
CA LYS A 139 14.45 26.13 3.60
C LYS A 139 13.61 24.97 3.07
N ARG A 140 13.80 24.63 1.80
CA ARG A 140 13.12 23.48 1.15
C ARG A 140 14.13 22.73 0.32
N CYS A 141 14.05 21.40 0.39
CA CYS A 141 14.75 20.49 -0.49
C CYS A 141 13.71 19.65 -1.23
N LEU A 142 13.87 19.51 -2.54
CA LEU A 142 13.01 18.71 -3.39
C LEU A 142 13.85 17.67 -4.11
N ALA A 143 13.57 16.39 -3.89
CA ALA A 143 14.18 15.33 -4.68
C ALA A 143 13.56 15.34 -6.08
N VAL A 144 14.39 15.59 -7.09
CA VAL A 144 14.00 15.63 -8.50
C VAL A 144 14.69 14.51 -9.28
N GLY A 145 14.12 14.12 -10.41
CA GLY A 145 14.70 13.11 -11.28
C GLY A 145 14.10 13.19 -12.68
N THR A 146 14.83 12.67 -13.64
CA THR A 146 14.51 12.75 -15.07
C THR A 146 13.42 11.79 -15.51
N ASP A 147 13.05 10.79 -14.67
CA ASP A 147 12.06 9.78 -15.02
C ASP A 147 11.30 9.27 -13.79
N CYS A 148 10.29 8.41 -14.02
CA CYS A 148 9.60 7.66 -12.98
C CYS A 148 10.50 6.56 -12.39
N SER A 149 10.23 6.19 -11.12
CA SER A 149 10.91 5.06 -10.44
C SER A 149 12.45 5.17 -10.35
N VAL A 150 13.02 6.37 -10.42
CA VAL A 150 14.47 6.63 -10.27
C VAL A 150 14.90 6.90 -8.82
N GLY A 151 14.05 6.57 -7.84
CA GLY A 151 14.40 6.64 -6.41
C GLY A 151 14.12 7.98 -5.72
N LYS A 152 13.42 8.92 -6.33
CA LYS A 152 13.13 10.25 -5.72
C LYS A 152 12.49 10.15 -4.34
N MET A 153 11.51 9.27 -4.17
CA MET A 153 10.81 9.08 -2.90
C MET A 153 11.77 8.52 -1.84
N TYR A 154 12.51 7.46 -2.16
CA TYR A 154 13.49 6.85 -1.24
C TYR A 154 14.55 7.85 -0.81
N THR A 155 15.08 8.65 -1.73
CA THR A 155 16.04 9.72 -1.42
C THR A 155 15.42 10.73 -0.44
N GLY A 156 14.19 11.18 -0.70
CA GLY A 156 13.50 12.14 0.18
C GLY A 156 13.30 11.60 1.59
N ILE A 157 12.84 10.36 1.73
CA ILE A 157 12.60 9.72 3.04
C ILE A 157 13.94 9.46 3.77
N ALA A 158 14.98 9.03 3.06
CA ALA A 158 16.30 8.81 3.65
C ALA A 158 16.91 10.13 4.19
N MET A 159 16.76 11.22 3.42
CA MET A 159 17.20 12.55 3.87
C MET A 159 16.40 13.05 5.07
N GLU A 160 15.09 12.85 5.08
CA GLU A 160 14.25 13.21 6.23
C GLU A 160 14.71 12.47 7.49
N ARG A 161 14.88 11.15 7.43
CA ARG A 161 15.34 10.33 8.56
C ARG A 161 16.68 10.83 9.09
N GLU A 162 17.67 11.05 8.22
CA GLU A 162 18.97 11.56 8.61
C GLU A 162 18.92 12.97 9.24
N MET A 163 17.98 13.82 8.79
CA MET A 163 17.80 15.16 9.36
C MET A 163 17.10 15.14 10.71
N VAL A 164 16.22 14.15 10.96
CA VAL A 164 15.51 14.01 12.26
C VAL A 164 16.45 13.41 13.31
N ASP A 165 17.35 12.51 12.90
CA ASP A 165 18.28 11.82 13.81
C ASP A 165 19.47 12.70 14.26
N ARG A 166 19.64 13.90 13.66
CA ARG A 166 20.68 14.90 14.03
C ARG A 166 20.17 15.99 14.95
#